data_dae12c0057911e9a44912ae07171e53e
#
_entry.id   dae12c0057911e9a44912ae07171e53e
#
_cell.length_a   1.000
_cell.length_b   1.000
_cell.length_c   1.000
_cell.angle_alpha   90.00
_cell.angle_beta   90.00
_cell.angle_gamma   90.00
#
_symmetry.space_group_name_H-M   'P 1'
#
loop_
_entity.id
_entity.type
_entity.pdbx_description
1 polymer ?
#
loop_
_entity_poly.entity_id
_entity_poly.type
_entity_poly.pdbx_seq_one_letter_code
_entity_poly.pdbx_strand_id
1 'polypeptide(L)'
;MAMKENTRIIWDYIVAHDGEDMTAQNIADATGLGVKSVNGSVTSFQKKGLTIREEVAVTGGKVKFIRLTDEGRDFDPDAEPVKE
;
A
#
# COMPACT_ATOMS: atom_id res chain seq x y z
N MET A 1 11.49 13.65 3.40
CA MET A 1 10.49 13.78 4.48
C MET A 1 9.88 12.44 4.78
N ALA A 2 9.85 12.08 6.04
CA ALA A 2 9.27 10.80 6.44
C ALA A 2 7.76 10.77 6.22
N MET A 3 7.22 9.59 6.03
CA MET A 3 5.78 9.42 5.92
C MET A 3 5.08 9.79 7.22
N LYS A 4 3.84 10.26 7.11
CA LYS A 4 3.00 10.45 8.29
C LYS A 4 2.80 9.11 8.99
N GLU A 5 2.54 9.15 10.28
CA GLU A 5 2.44 7.95 11.09
C GLU A 5 1.49 6.90 10.51
N ASN A 6 0.26 7.31 10.19
CA ASN A 6 -0.72 6.35 9.66
C ASN A 6 -0.30 5.81 8.30
N THR A 7 0.25 6.67 7.45
CA THR A 7 0.75 6.26 6.14
C THR A 7 1.90 5.26 6.29
N ARG A 8 2.79 5.49 7.26
CA ARG A 8 3.90 4.60 7.53
C ARG A 8 3.42 3.23 8.02
N ILE A 9 2.42 3.19 8.88
CA ILE A 9 1.85 1.94 9.35
C ILE A 9 1.31 1.14 8.19
N ILE A 10 0.59 1.79 7.27
CA ILE A 10 0.06 1.14 6.08
C ILE A 10 1.19 0.63 5.20
N TRP A 11 2.21 1.44 4.98
CA TRP A 11 3.36 1.06 4.16
C TRP A 11 4.09 -0.15 4.75
N ASP A 12 4.34 -0.13 6.05
CA ASP A 12 5.02 -1.23 6.74
C ASP A 12 4.23 -2.53 6.62
N TYR A 13 2.90 -2.45 6.70
CA TYR A 13 2.07 -3.63 6.51
C TYR A 13 2.21 -4.19 5.09
N ILE A 14 2.15 -3.32 4.09
CA ILE A 14 2.27 -3.74 2.69
C ILE A 14 3.62 -4.43 2.45
N VAL A 15 4.69 -3.86 2.96
CA VAL A 15 6.04 -4.42 2.79
C VAL A 15 6.16 -5.76 3.51
N ALA A 16 5.62 -5.87 4.72
CA ALA A 16 5.67 -7.10 5.49
C ALA A 16 4.89 -8.24 4.84
N HIS A 17 3.88 -7.91 4.05
CA HIS A 17 3.02 -8.89 3.39
C HIS A 17 3.21 -8.91 1.87
N ASP A 18 4.37 -8.44 1.40
CA ASP A 18 4.69 -8.46 -0.03
C ASP A 18 4.56 -9.87 -0.59
N GLY A 19 3.85 -9.98 -1.71
CA GLY A 19 3.61 -11.27 -2.35
C GLY A 19 2.34 -11.97 -1.87
N GLU A 20 1.70 -11.46 -0.81
CA GLU A 20 0.44 -12.02 -0.32
C GLU A 20 -0.73 -11.29 -0.96
N ASP A 21 -1.87 -11.97 -1.00
CA ASP A 21 -3.11 -11.34 -1.46
C ASP A 21 -3.65 -10.45 -0.35
N MET A 22 -3.66 -9.14 -0.59
CA MET A 22 -4.19 -8.20 0.39
C MET A 22 -5.03 -7.14 -0.30
N THR A 23 -6.12 -6.77 0.38
CA THR A 23 -7.00 -5.69 -0.08
C THR A 23 -6.87 -4.51 0.88
N ALA A 24 -7.44 -3.37 0.50
CA ALA A 24 -7.49 -2.23 1.40
C ALA A 24 -8.22 -2.58 2.70
N GLN A 25 -9.28 -3.41 2.61
CA GLN A 25 -10.02 -3.83 3.80
C GLN A 25 -9.16 -4.68 4.72
N ASN A 26 -8.35 -5.59 4.16
CA ASN A 26 -7.43 -6.39 4.97
C ASN A 26 -6.44 -5.51 5.72
N ILE A 27 -5.90 -4.51 5.05
CA ILE A 27 -4.96 -3.59 5.67
C ILE A 27 -5.65 -2.80 6.77
N ALA A 28 -6.86 -2.31 6.51
CA ALA A 28 -7.63 -1.55 7.49
C ALA A 28 -7.90 -2.40 8.74
N ASP A 29 -8.32 -3.65 8.55
CA ASP A 29 -8.61 -4.55 9.67
C ASP A 29 -7.37 -4.85 10.50
N ALA A 30 -6.23 -5.06 9.83
CA ALA A 30 -5.00 -5.41 10.52
C ALA A 30 -4.36 -4.22 11.23
N THR A 31 -4.50 -3.03 10.69
CA THR A 31 -3.87 -1.83 11.25
C THR A 31 -4.77 -1.05 12.20
N GLY A 32 -6.07 -1.33 12.17
CA GLY A 32 -7.04 -0.56 12.95
C GLY A 32 -7.37 0.81 12.37
N LEU A 33 -6.89 1.09 11.15
CA LEU A 33 -7.15 2.37 10.49
C LEU A 33 -8.41 2.25 9.64
N GLY A 34 -9.04 3.41 9.35
CA GLY A 34 -10.22 3.42 8.50
C GLY A 34 -9.88 3.04 7.07
N VAL A 35 -10.79 2.33 6.39
CA VAL A 35 -10.57 1.90 5.01
C VAL A 35 -10.37 3.10 4.07
N LYS A 36 -10.99 4.23 4.35
CA LYS A 36 -10.78 5.45 3.55
C LYS A 36 -9.35 5.94 3.65
N SER A 37 -8.77 5.91 4.84
CA SER A 37 -7.38 6.29 5.05
C SER A 37 -6.44 5.35 4.31
N VAL A 38 -6.73 4.04 4.38
CA VAL A 38 -5.93 3.04 3.66
C VAL A 38 -6.01 3.27 2.16
N ASN A 39 -7.21 3.46 1.61
CA ASN A 39 -7.38 3.72 0.18
C ASN A 39 -6.65 4.98 -0.26
N GLY A 40 -6.71 6.05 0.53
CA GLY A 40 -6.00 7.28 0.22
C GLY A 40 -4.50 7.09 0.16
N SER A 41 -3.95 6.38 1.14
CA SER A 41 -2.52 6.10 1.19
C SER A 41 -2.09 5.21 0.03
N VAL A 42 -2.84 4.15 -0.25
CA VAL A 42 -2.53 3.24 -1.36
C VAL A 42 -2.58 3.98 -2.70
N THR A 43 -3.58 4.85 -2.88
CA THR A 43 -3.67 5.66 -4.09
C THR A 43 -2.45 6.56 -4.23
N SER A 44 -1.99 7.15 -3.14
CA SER A 44 -0.79 7.97 -3.14
C SER A 44 0.45 7.15 -3.54
N PHE A 45 0.61 5.95 -2.97
CA PHE A 45 1.70 5.05 -3.33
C PHE A 45 1.62 4.67 -4.81
N GLN A 46 0.42 4.42 -5.32
CA GLN A 46 0.22 4.07 -6.72
C GLN A 46 0.63 5.22 -7.65
N LYS A 47 0.32 6.45 -7.28
CA LYS A 47 0.75 7.62 -8.04
C LYS A 47 2.26 7.78 -8.08
N LYS A 48 2.93 7.33 -7.04
CA LYS A 48 4.40 7.36 -6.97
C LYS A 48 5.04 6.16 -7.66
N GLY A 49 4.24 5.23 -8.15
CA GLY A 49 4.77 4.04 -8.80
C GLY A 49 5.24 2.95 -7.84
N LEU A 50 4.89 3.06 -6.57
CA LEU A 50 5.35 2.11 -5.54
C LEU A 50 4.46 0.89 -5.40
N THR A 51 3.19 1.02 -5.72
CA THR A 51 2.22 -0.08 -5.67
C THR A 51 1.34 -0.06 -6.90
N ILE A 52 0.70 -1.20 -7.16
CA ILE A 52 -0.35 -1.30 -8.16
C ILE A 52 -1.54 -2.02 -7.52
N ARG A 53 -2.68 -1.91 -8.15
CA ARG A 53 -3.86 -2.69 -7.77
C ARG A 53 -4.15 -3.66 -8.89
N GLU A 54 -4.16 -4.95 -8.55
CA GLU A 54 -4.46 -6.02 -9.50
C GLU A 54 -5.90 -6.46 -9.30
N GLU A 55 -6.73 -6.29 -10.32
CA GLU A 55 -8.11 -6.70 -10.25
C GLU A 55 -8.22 -8.18 -10.61
N VAL A 56 -8.84 -8.94 -9.74
CA VAL A 56 -9.00 -10.39 -9.90
C VAL A 56 -10.48 -10.73 -9.80
N ALA A 57 -10.97 -11.50 -10.75
CA ALA A 57 -12.35 -11.98 -10.71
C ALA A 57 -12.47 -13.10 -9.68
N VAL A 58 -13.48 -13.00 -8.83
CA VAL A 58 -13.77 -14.02 -7.83
C VAL A 58 -15.25 -14.34 -7.89
N THR A 59 -15.66 -15.42 -7.20
CA THR A 59 -17.07 -15.76 -7.09
C THR A 59 -17.83 -14.59 -6.48
N GLY A 60 -18.82 -14.09 -7.19
CA GLY A 60 -19.66 -13.01 -6.72
C GLY A 60 -19.13 -11.61 -7.06
N GLY A 61 -18.03 -11.48 -7.80
CA GLY A 61 -17.57 -10.16 -8.21
C GLY A 61 -16.10 -10.10 -8.52
N LYS A 62 -15.51 -8.97 -8.16
CA LYS A 62 -14.08 -8.72 -8.39
C LYS A 62 -13.47 -8.15 -7.12
N VAL A 63 -12.21 -8.47 -6.88
CA VAL A 63 -11.44 -7.85 -5.81
C VAL A 63 -10.19 -7.21 -6.39
N LYS A 64 -9.69 -6.20 -5.72
CA LYS A 64 -8.46 -5.53 -6.11
C LYS A 64 -7.41 -5.80 -5.05
N PHE A 65 -6.39 -6.57 -5.42
CA PHE A 65 -5.27 -6.85 -4.52
C PHE A 65 -4.20 -5.79 -4.70
N ILE A 66 -3.60 -5.39 -3.59
CA ILE A 66 -2.53 -4.41 -3.58
C ILE A 66 -1.21 -5.15 -3.70
N ARG A 67 -0.38 -4.74 -4.67
CA ARG A 67 0.92 -5.36 -4.93
C ARG A 67 1.99 -4.29 -4.91
N LEU A 68 3.16 -4.64 -4.38
CA LEU A 68 4.33 -3.78 -4.50
C LEU A 68 4.92 -3.90 -5.89
N THR A 69 5.42 -2.79 -6.41
CA THR A 69 6.22 -2.78 -7.63
C THR A 69 7.69 -2.99 -7.25
N ASP A 70 8.56 -3.18 -8.26
CA ASP A 70 9.99 -3.25 -8.00
C ASP A 70 10.49 -1.96 -7.35
N GLU A 71 9.99 -0.82 -7.80
CA GLU A 71 10.33 0.48 -7.21
C GLU A 71 9.85 0.55 -5.76
N GLY A 72 8.68 -0.03 -5.48
CA GLY A 72 8.17 -0.08 -4.11
C GLY A 72 9.05 -0.91 -3.19
N ARG A 73 9.58 -2.02 -3.69
CA ARG A 73 10.48 -2.87 -2.90
C ARG A 73 11.79 -2.18 -2.58
N ASP A 74 12.26 -1.33 -3.48
CA ASP A 74 13.51 -0.58 -3.29
C ASP A 74 13.31 0.73 -2.51
N PHE A 75 12.08 1.13 -2.31
CA PHE A 75 11.77 2.39 -1.65
C PHE A 75 12.06 2.31 -0.15
N ASP A 76 12.79 3.31 0.35
CA ASP A 76 13.06 3.45 1.78
C ASP A 76 12.29 4.65 2.31
N PRO A 77 11.21 4.42 3.10
CA PRO A 77 10.41 5.52 3.61
C PRO A 77 11.14 6.39 4.64
N ASP A 78 12.24 5.89 5.18
CA ASP A 78 13.05 6.64 6.16
C ASP A 78 14.15 7.45 5.51
N ALA A 79 14.43 7.22 4.23
CA ALA A 79 15.47 7.97 3.54
C ALA A 79 15.02 9.40 3.31
N GLU A 80 15.94 10.32 3.45
CA GLU A 80 15.68 11.71 3.11
C GLU A 80 15.43 11.81 1.62
N PRO A 81 14.39 12.53 1.19
CA PRO A 81 14.16 12.70 -0.22
C PRO A 81 15.30 13.50 -0.85
N VAL A 82 15.74 13.02 -2.00
CA VAL A 82 16.74 13.72 -2.76
C VAL A 82 16.09 14.95 -3.38
N LYS A 83 16.69 16.11 -3.17
CA LYS A 83 16.21 17.34 -3.77
C LYS A 83 16.82 17.49 -5.15
N GLU A 84 15.97 17.57 -6.11
CA GLU A 84 16.38 17.76 -7.48
C GLU A 84 16.49 19.24 -7.83
#